data_21273a805b6bd3b189877d196b12c25b
#
_entry.id   21273a805b6bd3b189877d196b12c25b
#
_cell.length_a   1.000
_cell.length_b   1.000
_cell.length_c   1.000
_cell.angle_alpha   90.00
_cell.angle_beta   90.00
_cell.angle_gamma   90.00
#
_symmetry.space_group_name_H-M   'P 1'
#
loop_
_entity.id
_entity.type
_entity.pdbx_description
1 polymer ?
#
loop_
_entity_poly.entity_id
_entity_poly.type
_entity_poly.pdbx_seq_one_letter_code
_entity_poly.pdbx_strand_id
1 'polypeptide(L)'
;MPDVLLHPDLLQDGLLKQIIYIQRAYCLYLVSSFVTCFLMKYSPVFINRILLVLIGLLISHITIAQKKGNYDAIYSGVPWFDDHGNVVSAHGANIIKDKGKYYLFGEAHTDNSNAFVGFNCYSSTNLYNWKFERVALPLQENGKLGPNRVGERPKVLKCPQTGEYVMYMHVDTLSYTDQFVGYATSKTITGPYTFHGPLLFNGKPIRKWDMGAFQDKDGAGYVLLHGGDIYKLSGDYKSISEQVNKSFTSGFEAPAIFRKGGTYYFLGSDLTSWEKNDNYYYTASSLKGPWVKRGIFCPEGTLTWNSQTTFVLPIEGSKDTTFLFMGDRWSYPKQASAATYVWQPLVVSGNSLSIPNYQQGWKINVATGKATPAEIGKKLIDNTDKKYLSYSGTWEHAAVDRTIISSDEKGAGFTVSFNGRQIGWNGLLDSNGGYARVEVKNSKGVTVLKTLTDSYAKHQTKSLLFITPLMAKGKYTLTVTVLGEHGNWSDKKKNIYGSMGNYISLDQITITE
;
A
#
# COMPACT_ATOMS: atom_id res chain seq x y z
N MET A 1 39.55 23.95 45.18
CA MET A 1 39.27 24.40 43.80
C MET A 1 38.95 23.16 43.02
N PRO A 2 37.72 22.93 42.53
CA PRO A 2 37.44 21.79 41.70
C PRO A 2 37.65 22.14 40.22
N ASP A 3 38.37 21.29 39.51
CA ASP A 3 38.62 21.34 38.09
C ASP A 3 37.31 21.19 37.30
N VAL A 4 36.98 22.19 36.51
CA VAL A 4 35.89 22.10 35.54
C VAL A 4 36.47 21.53 34.25
N LEU A 5 36.27 20.24 34.03
CA LEU A 5 36.52 19.57 32.74
C LEU A 5 35.46 20.01 31.74
N LEU A 6 35.84 20.92 30.84
CA LEU A 6 35.04 21.29 29.67
C LEU A 6 35.07 20.14 28.67
N HIS A 7 33.91 19.62 28.30
CA HIS A 7 33.69 18.55 27.32
C HIS A 7 34.17 19.00 25.92
N PRO A 8 34.99 18.24 25.18
CA PRO A 8 35.54 18.62 23.86
C PRO A 8 34.51 18.88 22.78
N ASP A 9 33.33 18.28 22.89
CA ASP A 9 32.27 18.35 21.83
C ASP A 9 31.58 19.71 21.76
N LEU A 10 31.55 20.51 22.83
CA LEU A 10 30.96 21.85 22.85
C LEU A 10 31.79 22.90 22.10
N LEU A 11 33.13 22.67 22.01
CA LEU A 11 34.03 23.57 21.28
C LEU A 11 33.99 23.36 19.77
N GLN A 12 33.77 22.12 19.29
CA GLN A 12 33.67 21.84 17.87
C GLN A 12 32.35 22.38 17.25
N ASP A 13 31.22 22.31 17.96
CA ASP A 13 29.93 22.78 17.46
C ASP A 13 29.89 24.33 17.34
N GLY A 14 30.55 25.04 18.23
CA GLY A 14 30.72 26.49 18.17
C GLY A 14 31.60 26.95 17.00
N LEU A 15 32.70 26.25 16.77
CA LEU A 15 33.65 26.55 15.69
C LEU A 15 33.04 26.26 14.32
N LEU A 16 32.30 25.17 14.19
CA LEU A 16 31.62 24.80 12.95
C LEU A 16 30.52 25.80 12.56
N LYS A 17 29.74 26.27 13.55
CA LYS A 17 28.74 27.33 13.36
C LYS A 17 29.38 28.67 12.96
N GLN A 18 30.52 29.03 13.54
CA GLN A 18 31.26 30.22 13.16
C GLN A 18 31.84 30.11 11.73
N ILE A 19 32.40 28.96 11.34
CA ILE A 19 32.91 28.74 9.99
C ILE A 19 31.79 28.82 8.96
N ILE A 20 30.63 28.21 9.22
CA ILE A 20 29.45 28.29 8.32
C ILE A 20 28.93 29.72 8.22
N TYR A 21 28.94 30.49 9.32
CA TYR A 21 28.52 31.89 9.30
C TYR A 21 29.49 32.76 8.50
N ILE A 22 30.81 32.56 8.66
CA ILE A 22 31.83 33.27 7.89
C ILE A 22 31.76 32.90 6.41
N GLN A 23 31.58 31.63 6.05
CA GLN A 23 31.41 31.21 4.65
C GLN A 23 30.16 31.84 4.02
N ARG A 24 29.04 31.89 4.73
CA ARG A 24 27.81 32.55 4.25
C ARG A 24 28.00 34.05 4.06
N ALA A 25 28.65 34.72 5.01
CA ALA A 25 28.96 36.15 4.91
C ALA A 25 29.91 36.45 3.74
N TYR A 26 30.93 35.59 3.51
CA TYR A 26 31.86 35.75 2.40
C TYR A 26 31.20 35.49 1.05
N CYS A 27 30.33 34.47 0.93
CA CYS A 27 29.51 34.25 -0.27
C CYS A 27 28.59 35.44 -0.58
N LEU A 28 27.91 35.99 0.44
CA LEU A 28 27.03 37.15 0.28
C LEU A 28 27.82 38.41 -0.16
N TYR A 29 29.03 38.59 0.40
CA TYR A 29 29.91 39.69 0.02
C TYR A 29 30.41 39.54 -1.43
N LEU A 30 30.84 38.37 -1.86
CA LEU A 30 31.25 38.08 -3.24
C LEU A 30 30.10 38.26 -4.23
N VAL A 31 28.89 37.78 -3.88
CA VAL A 31 27.71 37.96 -4.73
C VAL A 31 27.34 39.44 -4.81
N SER A 32 27.36 40.18 -3.70
CA SER A 32 27.12 41.63 -3.70
C SER A 32 28.12 42.41 -4.54
N SER A 33 29.43 42.10 -4.40
CA SER A 33 30.49 42.75 -5.16
C SER A 33 30.38 42.42 -6.65
N PHE A 34 30.01 41.19 -7.00
CA PHE A 34 29.82 40.78 -8.40
C PHE A 34 28.61 41.46 -9.03
N VAL A 35 27.51 41.55 -8.29
CA VAL A 35 26.29 42.26 -8.72
C VAL A 35 26.56 43.75 -8.91
N THR A 36 27.27 44.38 -7.98
CA THR A 36 27.63 45.81 -8.09
C THR A 36 28.54 46.06 -9.27
N CYS A 37 29.56 45.23 -9.51
CA CYS A 37 30.46 45.34 -10.68
C CYS A 37 29.72 45.08 -11.99
N PHE A 38 28.75 44.16 -12.01
CA PHE A 38 27.90 43.88 -13.17
C PHE A 38 26.96 45.03 -13.51
N LEU A 39 26.34 45.64 -12.48
CA LEU A 39 25.43 46.77 -12.63
C LEU A 39 26.16 48.05 -13.15
N MET A 40 27.46 48.22 -12.84
CA MET A 40 28.25 49.36 -13.35
C MET A 40 28.75 49.17 -14.79
N LYS A 41 28.75 47.97 -15.33
CA LYS A 41 29.37 47.64 -16.63
C LYS A 41 28.37 47.55 -17.80
N TYR A 42 27.06 47.42 -17.49
CA TYR A 42 26.04 47.23 -18.52
C TYR A 42 24.94 48.30 -18.46
N SER A 43 24.39 48.64 -19.61
CA SER A 43 23.33 49.64 -19.70
C SER A 43 22.04 49.15 -19.02
N PRO A 44 21.20 50.04 -18.43
CA PRO A 44 19.93 49.67 -17.78
C PRO A 44 19.00 48.85 -18.68
N VAL A 45 19.05 49.04 -20.00
CA VAL A 45 18.25 48.30 -20.97
C VAL A 45 18.71 46.83 -21.08
N PHE A 46 20.01 46.56 -20.95
CA PHE A 46 20.58 45.23 -21.00
C PHE A 46 20.27 44.46 -19.71
N ILE A 47 20.36 45.14 -18.56
CA ILE A 47 20.01 44.58 -17.25
C ILE A 47 18.52 44.22 -17.18
N ASN A 48 17.63 45.09 -17.67
CA ASN A 48 16.21 44.81 -17.74
C ASN A 48 15.88 43.60 -18.65
N ARG A 49 16.60 43.44 -19.77
CA ARG A 49 16.41 42.24 -20.62
C ARG A 49 16.85 40.95 -19.94
N ILE A 50 17.96 40.95 -19.22
CA ILE A 50 18.41 39.77 -18.45
C ILE A 50 17.42 39.47 -17.30
N LEU A 51 16.94 40.49 -16.60
CA LEU A 51 15.94 40.32 -15.52
C LEU A 51 14.63 39.74 -16.06
N LEU A 52 14.17 40.22 -17.22
CA LEU A 52 12.98 39.67 -17.89
C LEU A 52 13.18 38.22 -18.35
N VAL A 53 14.36 37.83 -18.80
CA VAL A 53 14.70 36.46 -19.16
C VAL A 53 14.77 35.56 -17.91
N LEU A 54 15.38 36.04 -16.81
CA LEU A 54 15.45 35.34 -15.56
C LEU A 54 14.06 35.20 -14.88
N ILE A 55 13.24 36.23 -14.96
CA ILE A 55 11.83 36.17 -14.49
C ILE A 55 11.03 35.22 -15.41
N GLY A 56 11.23 35.24 -16.72
CA GLY A 56 10.64 34.28 -17.66
C GLY A 56 11.05 32.85 -17.40
N LEU A 57 12.32 32.60 -17.06
CA LEU A 57 12.82 31.29 -16.65
C LEU A 57 12.30 30.84 -15.28
N LEU A 58 12.15 31.75 -14.31
CA LEU A 58 11.53 31.50 -13.02
C LEU A 58 10.02 31.20 -13.15
N ILE A 59 9.33 31.91 -14.05
CA ILE A 59 7.90 31.68 -14.31
C ILE A 59 7.69 30.36 -15.07
N SER A 60 8.63 29.96 -15.94
CA SER A 60 8.54 28.67 -16.65
C SER A 60 8.75 27.46 -15.72
N HIS A 61 9.29 27.65 -14.51
CA HIS A 61 9.41 26.62 -13.47
C HIS A 61 8.30 26.64 -12.43
N ILE A 62 7.35 27.59 -12.50
CA ILE A 62 6.08 27.46 -11.79
C ILE A 62 5.22 26.46 -12.61
N THR A 63 5.59 25.20 -12.60
CA THR A 63 4.63 24.12 -12.84
C THR A 63 3.55 24.33 -11.78
N ILE A 64 2.39 24.84 -12.18
CA ILE A 64 1.18 24.77 -11.37
C ILE A 64 1.00 23.28 -11.14
N ALA A 65 1.42 22.81 -9.98
CA ALA A 65 1.17 21.43 -9.58
C ALA A 65 -0.34 21.26 -9.67
N GLN A 66 -0.81 20.60 -10.71
CA GLN A 66 -2.22 20.33 -10.90
C GLN A 66 -2.67 19.64 -9.63
N LYS A 67 -3.61 20.24 -8.88
CA LYS A 67 -4.12 19.68 -7.63
C LYS A 67 -4.58 18.27 -7.95
N LYS A 68 -3.82 17.27 -7.50
CA LYS A 68 -4.13 15.86 -7.75
C LYS A 68 -5.47 15.53 -7.12
N GLY A 69 -6.23 14.69 -7.77
CA GLY A 69 -7.57 14.35 -7.33
C GLY A 69 -7.57 13.55 -6.04
N ASN A 70 -8.68 13.58 -5.35
CA ASN A 70 -8.92 12.79 -4.15
C ASN A 70 -9.93 11.69 -4.46
N TYR A 71 -9.78 10.52 -3.86
CA TYR A 71 -10.84 9.52 -3.84
C TYR A 71 -11.95 9.95 -2.88
N ASP A 72 -13.18 9.57 -3.19
CA ASP A 72 -14.37 9.80 -2.38
C ASP A 72 -14.90 8.52 -1.71
N ALA A 73 -14.24 7.39 -1.96
CA ALA A 73 -14.55 6.07 -1.44
C ALA A 73 -13.29 5.20 -1.37
N ILE A 74 -13.37 4.07 -0.68
CA ILE A 74 -12.44 2.95 -0.81
C ILE A 74 -12.88 2.15 -2.04
N TYR A 75 -12.05 2.08 -3.07
CA TYR A 75 -12.26 1.25 -4.24
C TYR A 75 -11.36 0.02 -4.14
N SER A 76 -11.98 -1.15 -3.98
CA SER A 76 -11.25 -2.41 -3.77
C SER A 76 -10.79 -3.03 -5.07
N GLY A 77 -9.60 -3.64 -5.07
CA GLY A 77 -9.07 -4.40 -6.20
C GLY A 77 -8.56 -3.58 -7.37
N VAL A 78 -8.34 -2.29 -7.17
CA VAL A 78 -7.80 -1.36 -8.17
C VAL A 78 -6.54 -0.66 -7.64
N PRO A 79 -5.64 -0.18 -8.52
CA PRO A 79 -4.51 0.64 -8.09
C PRO A 79 -4.98 1.93 -7.41
N TRP A 80 -4.39 2.25 -6.25
CA TRP A 80 -4.61 3.54 -5.58
C TRP A 80 -3.44 4.47 -5.83
N PHE A 81 -3.72 5.76 -5.93
CA PHE A 81 -2.71 6.79 -6.12
C PHE A 81 -2.61 7.69 -4.89
N ASP A 82 -1.37 7.96 -4.48
CA ASP A 82 -1.06 8.87 -3.39
C ASP A 82 -1.21 10.35 -3.80
N ASP A 83 -0.91 11.25 -2.87
CA ASP A 83 -0.95 12.70 -3.10
C ASP A 83 0.11 13.20 -4.09
N HIS A 84 1.10 12.39 -4.47
CA HIS A 84 2.06 12.65 -5.54
C HIS A 84 1.63 12.03 -6.88
N GLY A 85 0.58 11.18 -6.91
CA GLY A 85 0.09 10.42 -8.06
C GLY A 85 0.93 9.20 -8.39
N ASN A 86 1.70 8.70 -7.44
CA ASN A 86 2.33 7.40 -7.50
C ASN A 86 1.37 6.33 -6.97
N VAL A 87 1.54 5.11 -7.43
CA VAL A 87 0.78 3.98 -6.88
C VAL A 87 1.16 3.80 -5.41
N VAL A 88 0.15 3.64 -4.55
CA VAL A 88 0.35 3.31 -3.14
C VAL A 88 0.95 1.91 -3.05
N SER A 89 2.19 1.80 -2.56
CA SER A 89 2.90 0.54 -2.36
C SER A 89 3.11 0.32 -0.87
N ALA A 90 2.20 -0.46 -0.26
CA ALA A 90 2.17 -0.74 1.17
C ALA A 90 1.43 -2.07 1.43
N HIS A 91 1.90 -3.16 0.81
CA HIS A 91 1.31 -4.49 0.98
C HIS A 91 1.77 -5.16 2.28
N GLY A 92 1.15 -6.28 2.65
CA GLY A 92 1.43 -6.91 3.94
C GLY A 92 1.15 -6.01 5.15
N ALA A 93 0.29 -5.05 5.00
CA ALA A 93 0.15 -3.82 5.79
C ALA A 93 -0.44 -3.99 7.20
N ASN A 94 -0.28 -2.92 7.99
CA ASN A 94 -1.22 -2.59 9.07
C ASN A 94 -1.49 -1.08 9.11
N ILE A 95 -2.54 -0.71 9.83
CA ILE A 95 -2.87 0.68 10.13
C ILE A 95 -2.86 0.89 11.64
N ILE A 96 -2.22 1.98 12.05
CA ILE A 96 -2.30 2.50 13.42
C ILE A 96 -2.92 3.90 13.38
N LYS A 97 -3.84 4.19 14.33
CA LYS A 97 -4.40 5.53 14.51
C LYS A 97 -3.63 6.26 15.59
N ASP A 98 -3.11 7.44 15.29
CA ASP A 98 -2.46 8.32 16.26
C ASP A 98 -2.86 9.76 16.01
N LYS A 99 -3.20 10.50 17.07
CA LYS A 99 -3.56 11.94 17.03
C LYS A 99 -4.57 12.29 15.93
N GLY A 100 -5.59 11.44 15.75
CA GLY A 100 -6.69 11.64 14.80
C GLY A 100 -6.37 11.30 13.33
N LYS A 101 -5.17 10.83 13.01
CA LYS A 101 -4.78 10.34 11.69
C LYS A 101 -4.56 8.84 11.69
N TYR A 102 -4.76 8.22 10.53
CA TYR A 102 -4.43 6.84 10.25
C TYR A 102 -3.09 6.78 9.52
N TYR A 103 -2.22 5.88 9.94
CA TYR A 103 -0.91 5.65 9.33
C TYR A 103 -0.85 4.22 8.82
N LEU A 104 -0.71 4.08 7.51
CA LEU A 104 -0.59 2.82 6.80
C LEU A 104 0.90 2.50 6.62
N PHE A 105 1.32 1.35 7.12
CA PHE A 105 2.65 0.81 6.93
C PHE A 105 2.56 -0.45 6.08
N GLY A 106 3.47 -0.61 5.15
CA GLY A 106 3.51 -1.81 4.31
C GLY A 106 4.78 -1.90 3.49
N GLU A 107 4.90 -3.01 2.80
CA GLU A 107 6.02 -3.35 1.94
C GLU A 107 6.06 -2.41 0.72
N ALA A 108 7.22 -1.80 0.49
CA ALA A 108 7.57 -1.31 -0.83
C ALA A 108 8.05 -2.49 -1.68
N HIS A 109 7.62 -2.54 -2.94
CA HIS A 109 8.00 -3.61 -3.86
C HIS A 109 8.70 -3.08 -5.11
N THR A 110 9.32 -4.01 -5.84
CA THR A 110 9.72 -3.83 -7.23
C THR A 110 8.84 -4.68 -8.15
N ASP A 111 9.01 -4.56 -9.45
CA ASP A 111 8.32 -5.40 -10.44
C ASP A 111 9.16 -6.60 -10.90
N ASN A 112 10.28 -6.88 -10.22
CA ASN A 112 11.24 -7.89 -10.67
C ASN A 112 11.48 -9.01 -9.65
N SER A 113 11.31 -8.73 -8.35
CA SER A 113 11.54 -9.68 -7.27
C SER A 113 10.88 -9.20 -5.99
N ASN A 114 10.81 -10.07 -4.96
CA ASN A 114 10.39 -9.69 -3.62
C ASN A 114 11.56 -9.32 -2.69
N ALA A 115 12.71 -8.93 -3.25
CA ALA A 115 13.80 -8.38 -2.46
C ALA A 115 13.34 -7.14 -1.70
N PHE A 116 13.73 -7.05 -0.44
CA PHE A 116 13.43 -5.91 0.41
C PHE A 116 14.01 -4.62 -0.15
N VAL A 117 13.18 -3.61 -0.30
CA VAL A 117 13.58 -2.26 -0.74
C VAL A 117 13.16 -1.18 0.24
N GLY A 118 12.41 -1.55 1.27
CA GLY A 118 11.96 -0.67 2.35
C GLY A 118 10.52 -0.93 2.78
N PHE A 119 10.15 -0.34 3.91
CA PHE A 119 8.75 -0.24 4.34
C PHE A 119 8.28 1.19 4.25
N ASN A 120 7.20 1.41 3.52
CA ASN A 120 6.61 2.72 3.34
C ASN A 120 5.65 3.09 4.47
N CYS A 121 5.53 4.41 4.71
CA CYS A 121 4.52 4.99 5.57
C CYS A 121 3.69 6.02 4.80
N TYR A 122 2.38 5.86 4.87
CA TYR A 122 1.41 6.82 4.35
C TYR A 122 0.51 7.29 5.49
N SER A 123 -0.08 8.49 5.38
CA SER A 123 -1.08 8.98 6.32
C SER A 123 -2.39 9.35 5.64
N SER A 124 -3.51 9.21 6.38
CA SER A 124 -4.84 9.59 5.92
C SER A 124 -5.70 10.06 7.09
N THR A 125 -6.68 10.92 6.80
CA THR A 125 -7.72 11.32 7.76
C THR A 125 -9.05 10.62 7.49
N ASN A 126 -9.19 9.93 6.34
CA ASN A 126 -10.45 9.36 5.87
C ASN A 126 -10.35 7.93 5.32
N LEU A 127 -9.14 7.33 5.28
CA LEU A 127 -8.85 6.00 4.73
C LEU A 127 -9.03 5.87 3.20
N TYR A 128 -9.32 6.95 2.48
CA TYR A 128 -9.46 6.99 1.02
C TYR A 128 -8.26 7.61 0.34
N ASN A 129 -7.71 8.68 0.97
CA ASN A 129 -6.68 9.53 0.40
C ASN A 129 -5.41 9.39 1.22
N TRP A 130 -4.37 8.87 0.59
CA TRP A 130 -3.12 8.55 1.22
C TRP A 130 -2.05 9.57 0.84
N LYS A 131 -1.46 10.20 1.84
CA LYS A 131 -0.30 11.04 1.70
C LYS A 131 0.95 10.21 1.95
N PHE A 132 1.87 10.17 1.00
CA PHE A 132 3.17 9.55 1.23
C PHE A 132 3.97 10.36 2.25
N GLU A 133 4.30 9.75 3.38
CA GLU A 133 5.10 10.42 4.41
C GLU A 133 6.60 10.18 4.16
N ARG A 134 6.99 8.92 4.02
CA ARG A 134 8.38 8.52 3.74
C ARG A 134 8.53 6.99 3.64
N VAL A 135 9.72 6.54 3.26
CA VAL A 135 10.18 5.19 3.56
C VAL A 135 10.51 5.15 5.05
N ALA A 136 9.68 4.46 5.84
CA ALA A 136 9.77 4.42 7.31
C ALA A 136 10.98 3.61 7.80
N LEU A 137 11.24 2.47 7.14
CA LEU A 137 12.44 1.66 7.32
C LEU A 137 13.05 1.39 5.94
N PRO A 138 14.14 2.08 5.57
CA PRO A 138 14.77 1.91 4.27
C PRO A 138 15.60 0.62 4.20
N LEU A 139 15.91 0.20 2.97
CA LEU A 139 16.93 -0.80 2.70
C LEU A 139 18.23 -0.45 3.46
N GLN A 140 18.78 -1.42 4.18
CA GLN A 140 20.05 -1.27 4.88
C GLN A 140 21.23 -1.49 3.92
N GLU A 141 22.35 -0.89 4.17
CA GLU A 141 23.57 -1.07 3.35
C GLU A 141 24.03 -2.55 3.34
N ASN A 142 23.85 -3.23 4.46
CA ASN A 142 24.24 -4.64 4.63
C ASN A 142 23.38 -5.31 5.71
N GLY A 143 23.71 -6.56 6.06
CA GLY A 143 23.06 -7.30 7.14
C GLY A 143 21.72 -7.93 6.75
N LYS A 144 20.86 -8.13 7.74
CA LYS A 144 19.64 -8.96 7.61
C LYS A 144 18.52 -8.30 6.84
N LEU A 145 18.54 -6.98 6.65
CA LEU A 145 17.67 -6.20 5.76
C LEU A 145 18.47 -5.44 4.69
N GLY A 146 19.67 -5.93 4.37
CA GLY A 146 20.50 -5.46 3.27
C GLY A 146 20.06 -5.99 1.91
N PRO A 147 20.86 -5.76 0.85
CA PRO A 147 20.58 -6.26 -0.48
C PRO A 147 20.36 -7.77 -0.52
N ASN A 148 19.46 -8.24 -1.40
CA ASN A 148 19.11 -9.66 -1.57
C ASN A 148 18.54 -10.35 -0.31
N ARG A 149 17.93 -9.56 0.57
CA ARG A 149 17.15 -10.06 1.71
C ARG A 149 15.66 -9.84 1.46
N VAL A 150 14.86 -10.52 2.26
CA VAL A 150 13.41 -10.37 2.32
C VAL A 150 13.06 -9.64 3.62
N GLY A 151 12.15 -8.68 3.53
CA GLY A 151 11.47 -8.04 4.64
C GLY A 151 10.01 -7.91 4.29
N GLU A 152 9.13 -8.56 5.06
CA GLU A 152 7.71 -8.67 4.74
C GLU A 152 6.83 -8.37 5.95
N ARG A 153 5.57 -8.01 5.68
CA ARG A 153 4.46 -7.84 6.63
C ARG A 153 4.80 -6.93 7.82
N PRO A 154 5.25 -5.68 7.59
CA PRO A 154 5.54 -4.77 8.70
C PRO A 154 4.27 -4.49 9.51
N LYS A 155 4.37 -4.61 10.84
CA LYS A 155 3.29 -4.31 11.79
C LYS A 155 3.81 -3.35 12.84
N VAL A 156 3.19 -2.19 12.95
CA VAL A 156 3.58 -1.16 13.92
C VAL A 156 2.62 -1.13 15.08
N LEU A 157 3.13 -1.17 16.30
CA LEU A 157 2.41 -0.93 17.54
C LEU A 157 3.03 0.24 18.29
N LYS A 158 2.23 0.97 19.06
CA LYS A 158 2.72 1.99 19.98
C LYS A 158 2.85 1.39 21.37
N CYS A 159 4.05 1.34 21.91
CA CYS A 159 4.30 0.83 23.25
C CYS A 159 3.71 1.79 24.30
N PRO A 160 2.75 1.37 25.15
CA PRO A 160 2.18 2.25 26.17
C PRO A 160 3.19 2.69 27.23
N GLN A 161 4.14 1.83 27.57
CA GLN A 161 5.11 2.08 28.63
C GLN A 161 6.19 3.11 28.22
N THR A 162 6.70 2.99 26.99
CA THR A 162 7.81 3.84 26.51
C THR A 162 7.36 4.98 25.61
N GLY A 163 6.14 4.90 25.04
CA GLY A 163 5.64 5.79 24.03
C GLY A 163 6.28 5.62 22.65
N GLU A 164 7.26 4.71 22.49
CA GLU A 164 7.91 4.42 21.22
C GLU A 164 6.98 3.62 20.28
N TYR A 165 7.21 3.79 18.99
CA TYR A 165 6.60 2.96 17.95
C TYR A 165 7.55 1.80 17.65
N VAL A 166 7.03 0.57 17.71
CA VAL A 166 7.79 -0.65 17.44
C VAL A 166 7.21 -1.31 16.22
N MET A 167 8.04 -1.51 15.21
CA MET A 167 7.70 -2.18 13.96
C MET A 167 8.25 -3.61 14.01
N TYR A 168 7.40 -4.60 13.80
CA TYR A 168 7.78 -6.00 13.65
C TYR A 168 7.68 -6.39 12.19
N MET A 169 8.51 -7.32 11.73
CA MET A 169 8.51 -7.79 10.35
C MET A 169 9.02 -9.22 10.25
N HIS A 170 8.59 -9.94 9.22
CA HIS A 170 9.26 -11.15 8.77
C HIS A 170 10.53 -10.78 8.03
N VAL A 171 11.65 -11.41 8.40
CA VAL A 171 12.97 -11.22 7.77
C VAL A 171 13.47 -12.57 7.30
N ASP A 172 13.99 -12.63 6.05
CA ASP A 172 14.49 -13.88 5.48
C ASP A 172 15.57 -13.63 4.40
N THR A 173 16.01 -14.71 3.77
CA THR A 173 16.73 -14.71 2.49
C THR A 173 15.73 -14.82 1.33
N LEU A 174 16.15 -14.51 0.10
CA LEU A 174 15.32 -14.72 -1.10
C LEU A 174 14.89 -16.18 -1.29
N SER A 175 15.65 -17.13 -0.74
CA SER A 175 15.33 -18.56 -0.74
C SER A 175 14.49 -19.02 0.47
N TYR A 176 14.13 -18.11 1.37
CA TYR A 176 13.38 -18.38 2.61
C TYR A 176 14.00 -19.49 3.48
N THR A 177 15.29 -19.35 3.80
CA THR A 177 16.07 -20.32 4.57
C THR A 177 16.66 -19.77 5.87
N ASP A 178 16.45 -18.47 6.18
CA ASP A 178 16.96 -17.80 7.39
C ASP A 178 15.86 -16.91 8.01
N GLN A 179 14.66 -17.48 8.13
CA GLN A 179 13.49 -16.76 8.65
C GLN A 179 13.60 -16.41 10.12
N PHE A 180 13.15 -15.21 10.46
CA PHE A 180 12.94 -14.79 11.85
C PHE A 180 12.00 -13.57 11.91
N VAL A 181 11.43 -13.34 13.10
CA VAL A 181 10.73 -12.09 13.40
C VAL A 181 11.75 -11.03 13.77
N GLY A 182 11.85 -9.99 12.97
CA GLY A 182 12.68 -8.81 13.25
C GLY A 182 11.88 -7.71 13.94
N TYR A 183 12.58 -6.75 14.56
CA TYR A 183 11.95 -5.54 15.07
C TYR A 183 12.79 -4.30 14.83
N ALA A 184 12.11 -3.16 14.75
CA ALA A 184 12.71 -1.83 14.62
C ALA A 184 11.94 -0.84 15.50
N THR A 185 12.58 0.25 15.92
CA THR A 185 11.95 1.26 16.79
C THR A 185 12.09 2.67 16.26
N SER A 186 11.12 3.52 16.61
CA SER A 186 11.18 4.96 16.36
C SER A 186 10.46 5.74 17.45
N LYS A 187 10.93 6.96 17.73
CA LYS A 187 10.24 7.91 18.60
C LYS A 187 9.10 8.67 17.87
N THR A 188 9.11 8.63 16.54
CA THR A 188 8.08 9.27 15.70
C THR A 188 7.36 8.21 14.88
N ILE A 189 6.02 8.36 14.72
CA ILE A 189 5.20 7.36 14.04
C ILE A 189 5.67 7.10 12.60
N THR A 190 6.05 8.14 11.88
CA THR A 190 6.49 8.02 10.49
C THR A 190 7.93 7.51 10.32
N GLY A 191 8.68 7.32 11.41
CA GLY A 191 10.09 6.96 11.36
C GLY A 191 11.02 8.18 11.22
N PRO A 192 12.32 7.97 10.90
CA PRO A 192 12.90 6.69 10.51
C PRO A 192 12.89 5.68 11.66
N TYR A 193 12.70 4.42 11.31
CA TYR A 193 12.85 3.31 12.24
C TYR A 193 14.28 2.79 12.21
N THR A 194 14.81 2.43 13.38
CA THR A 194 16.11 1.78 13.52
C THR A 194 15.89 0.27 13.69
N PHE A 195 16.45 -0.53 12.80
CA PHE A 195 16.37 -1.99 12.86
C PHE A 195 17.35 -2.54 13.91
N HIS A 196 16.87 -3.44 14.78
CA HIS A 196 17.63 -4.02 15.89
C HIS A 196 17.98 -5.50 15.69
N GLY A 197 17.48 -6.13 14.62
CA GLY A 197 17.67 -7.56 14.40
C GLY A 197 16.49 -8.40 14.93
N PRO A 198 16.73 -9.66 15.33
CA PRO A 198 15.66 -10.57 15.71
C PRO A 198 15.01 -10.21 17.05
N LEU A 199 13.68 -10.37 17.10
CA LEU A 199 12.93 -10.38 18.34
C LEU A 199 13.23 -11.67 19.11
N LEU A 200 13.54 -11.56 20.40
CA LEU A 200 14.02 -12.69 21.21
C LEU A 200 12.93 -13.21 22.15
N PHE A 201 12.88 -14.54 22.28
CA PHE A 201 12.17 -15.26 23.32
C PHE A 201 13.14 -16.18 24.06
N ASN A 202 13.28 -16.02 25.38
CA ASN A 202 14.28 -16.73 26.20
C ASN A 202 15.70 -16.66 25.60
N GLY A 203 16.10 -15.47 25.13
CA GLY A 203 17.40 -15.21 24.53
C GLY A 203 17.63 -15.79 23.13
N LYS A 204 16.61 -16.40 22.50
CA LYS A 204 16.72 -17.00 21.16
C LYS A 204 15.80 -16.31 20.15
N PRO A 205 16.24 -16.14 18.89
CA PRO A 205 15.36 -15.65 17.81
C PRO A 205 14.15 -16.53 17.58
N ILE A 206 12.99 -15.91 17.33
CA ILE A 206 11.80 -16.63 16.89
C ILE A 206 11.94 -16.92 15.40
N ARG A 207 12.14 -18.21 15.09
CA ARG A 207 12.36 -18.69 13.71
C ARG A 207 11.06 -19.17 13.08
N LYS A 208 10.24 -18.21 12.70
CA LYS A 208 8.95 -18.39 12.03
C LYS A 208 8.81 -17.35 10.92
N TRP A 209 8.00 -17.66 9.92
CA TRP A 209 7.63 -16.73 8.85
C TRP A 209 6.20 -16.25 9.03
N ASP A 210 5.77 -15.38 8.15
CA ASP A 210 4.43 -14.80 8.10
C ASP A 210 3.91 -14.35 9.46
N MET A 211 3.87 -13.05 9.64
CA MET A 211 3.53 -12.51 10.93
C MET A 211 2.39 -11.48 10.88
N GLY A 212 1.69 -11.38 12.00
CA GLY A 212 0.79 -10.30 12.36
C GLY A 212 1.18 -9.69 13.69
N ALA A 213 0.56 -8.59 14.06
CA ALA A 213 0.63 -8.05 15.40
C ALA A 213 -0.75 -7.57 15.86
N PHE A 214 -0.98 -7.65 17.16
CA PHE A 214 -2.22 -7.24 17.80
C PHE A 214 -1.91 -6.52 19.11
N GLN A 215 -2.64 -5.44 19.39
CA GLN A 215 -2.62 -4.77 20.68
C GLN A 215 -4.01 -4.84 21.28
N ASP A 216 -4.12 -5.44 22.48
CA ASP A 216 -5.41 -5.53 23.17
C ASP A 216 -5.72 -4.22 23.92
N LYS A 217 -6.94 -4.08 24.38
CA LYS A 217 -7.48 -2.87 25.05
C LYS A 217 -6.75 -2.49 26.34
N ASP A 218 -6.11 -3.46 27.01
CA ASP A 218 -5.27 -3.23 28.18
C ASP A 218 -3.86 -2.70 27.85
N GLY A 219 -3.56 -2.55 26.55
CA GLY A 219 -2.26 -2.17 26.06
C GLY A 219 -1.24 -3.30 25.98
N ALA A 220 -1.63 -4.56 26.23
CA ALA A 220 -0.74 -5.70 25.97
C ALA A 220 -0.57 -5.91 24.47
N GLY A 221 0.68 -6.04 24.01
CA GLY A 221 1.02 -6.31 22.63
C GLY A 221 1.30 -7.79 22.38
N TYR A 222 0.99 -8.24 21.17
CA TYR A 222 1.16 -9.64 20.76
C TYR A 222 1.71 -9.72 19.34
N VAL A 223 2.57 -10.70 19.09
CA VAL A 223 3.02 -11.13 17.77
C VAL A 223 2.33 -12.44 17.42
N LEU A 224 1.78 -12.52 16.23
CA LEU A 224 1.03 -13.64 15.68
C LEU A 224 1.87 -14.27 14.58
N LEU A 225 1.97 -15.60 14.56
CA LEU A 225 2.86 -16.28 13.62
C LEU A 225 2.16 -17.44 12.92
N HIS A 226 2.79 -17.87 11.84
CA HIS A 226 2.44 -19.07 11.10
C HIS A 226 2.10 -20.24 12.03
N GLY A 227 1.03 -20.98 11.71
CA GLY A 227 0.54 -22.11 12.50
C GLY A 227 -0.27 -21.72 13.73
N GLY A 228 -0.58 -20.41 13.90
CA GLY A 228 -1.40 -19.92 15.01
C GLY A 228 -0.62 -19.74 16.32
N ASP A 229 0.71 -19.60 16.28
CA ASP A 229 1.48 -19.23 17.45
C ASP A 229 1.14 -17.78 17.87
N ILE A 230 0.96 -17.56 19.15
CA ILE A 230 0.71 -16.25 19.75
C ILE A 230 1.74 -16.01 20.85
N TYR A 231 2.49 -14.91 20.71
CA TYR A 231 3.49 -14.49 21.68
C TYR A 231 3.13 -13.13 22.27
N LYS A 232 3.18 -13.01 23.61
CA LYS A 232 3.01 -11.74 24.31
C LYS A 232 4.34 -11.01 24.36
N LEU A 233 4.31 -9.73 24.04
CA LEU A 233 5.46 -8.84 24.13
C LEU A 233 5.80 -8.51 25.59
N SER A 234 7.07 -8.17 25.86
CA SER A 234 7.51 -7.53 27.09
C SER A 234 6.87 -6.15 27.27
N GLY A 235 6.96 -5.56 28.46
CA GLY A 235 6.40 -4.24 28.73
C GLY A 235 6.93 -3.13 27.81
N ASP A 236 8.20 -3.21 27.41
CA ASP A 236 8.84 -2.27 26.48
C ASP A 236 8.66 -2.64 24.99
N TYR A 237 8.01 -3.75 24.68
CA TYR A 237 7.74 -4.27 23.33
C TYR A 237 8.99 -4.70 22.53
N LYS A 238 10.16 -4.83 23.17
CA LYS A 238 11.43 -5.14 22.49
C LYS A 238 11.86 -6.60 22.64
N SER A 239 11.07 -7.41 23.35
CA SER A 239 11.28 -8.86 23.51
C SER A 239 9.94 -9.56 23.74
N ILE A 240 9.98 -10.88 23.85
CA ILE A 240 8.81 -11.70 24.20
C ILE A 240 8.86 -12.08 25.68
N SER A 241 7.75 -11.92 26.38
CA SER A 241 7.58 -12.31 27.78
C SER A 241 6.96 -13.70 27.94
N GLU A 242 6.06 -14.12 27.02
CA GLU A 242 5.30 -15.37 27.16
C GLU A 242 4.91 -15.92 25.78
N GLN A 243 4.96 -17.23 25.58
CA GLN A 243 4.25 -17.90 24.51
C GLN A 243 2.83 -18.23 25.00
N VAL A 244 1.86 -17.44 24.54
CA VAL A 244 0.45 -17.50 25.00
C VAL A 244 -0.28 -18.71 24.41
N ASN A 245 0.00 -19.03 23.15
CA ASN A 245 -0.55 -20.19 22.46
C ASN A 245 0.51 -20.77 21.51
N LYS A 246 0.47 -22.08 21.31
CA LYS A 246 1.41 -22.80 20.46
C LYS A 246 0.66 -23.62 19.43
N SER A 247 0.82 -23.28 18.16
CA SER A 247 0.45 -24.08 16.98
C SER A 247 -0.91 -24.76 17.10
N PHE A 248 -1.99 -23.98 17.31
CA PHE A 248 -3.34 -24.54 17.41
C PHE A 248 -3.91 -24.98 16.03
N THR A 249 -3.21 -24.68 14.96
CA THR A 249 -3.59 -25.05 13.59
C THR A 249 -2.36 -25.36 12.74
N SER A 250 -2.54 -26.00 11.58
CA SER A 250 -1.50 -26.30 10.63
C SER A 250 -1.78 -25.55 9.31
N GLY A 251 -0.72 -25.21 8.57
CA GLY A 251 -0.86 -24.59 7.24
C GLY A 251 -1.48 -23.18 7.23
N PHE A 252 -1.45 -22.49 8.36
CA PHE A 252 -2.07 -21.18 8.54
C PHE A 252 -1.04 -20.08 8.43
N GLU A 253 -1.19 -19.20 7.45
CA GLU A 253 -0.34 -18.03 7.23
C GLU A 253 -1.14 -16.73 7.18
N ALA A 254 -0.48 -15.59 7.03
CA ALA A 254 -1.08 -14.26 6.99
C ALA A 254 -1.97 -13.93 8.21
N PRO A 255 -1.50 -14.17 9.45
CA PRO A 255 -2.33 -14.09 10.64
C PRO A 255 -2.77 -12.66 10.97
N ALA A 256 -4.05 -12.48 11.27
CA ALA A 256 -4.62 -11.24 11.79
C ALA A 256 -5.60 -11.52 12.91
N ILE A 257 -5.55 -10.74 14.00
CA ILE A 257 -6.52 -10.82 15.11
C ILE A 257 -7.22 -9.48 15.27
N PHE A 258 -8.52 -9.55 15.56
CA PHE A 258 -9.27 -8.45 16.15
C PHE A 258 -10.18 -8.97 17.27
N ARG A 259 -10.69 -8.03 18.07
CA ARG A 259 -11.59 -8.34 19.19
C ARG A 259 -12.90 -7.57 19.07
N LYS A 260 -14.03 -8.26 19.24
CA LYS A 260 -15.35 -7.63 19.42
C LYS A 260 -15.99 -8.14 20.70
N GLY A 261 -16.24 -7.24 21.66
CA GLY A 261 -16.71 -7.64 22.99
C GLY A 261 -15.73 -8.59 23.69
N GLY A 262 -16.22 -9.75 24.11
CA GLY A 262 -15.43 -10.81 24.75
C GLY A 262 -14.83 -11.83 23.78
N THR A 263 -15.04 -11.70 22.47
CA THR A 263 -14.62 -12.69 21.47
C THR A 263 -13.43 -12.18 20.66
N TYR A 264 -12.38 -12.98 20.55
CA TYR A 264 -11.27 -12.81 19.62
C TYR A 264 -11.56 -13.58 18.33
N TYR A 265 -11.23 -12.98 17.21
CA TYR A 265 -11.34 -13.56 15.86
C TYR A 265 -9.94 -13.62 15.27
N PHE A 266 -9.49 -14.80 14.91
CA PHE A 266 -8.18 -15.03 14.31
C PHE A 266 -8.35 -15.49 12.87
N LEU A 267 -7.97 -14.64 11.92
CA LEU A 267 -8.08 -14.87 10.49
C LEU A 267 -6.72 -15.26 9.92
N GLY A 268 -6.73 -16.02 8.84
CA GLY A 268 -5.56 -16.35 8.06
C GLY A 268 -5.89 -17.14 6.81
N SER A 269 -4.88 -17.49 6.04
CA SER A 269 -4.95 -18.17 4.76
C SER A 269 -4.23 -19.52 4.79
N ASP A 270 -4.47 -20.35 3.78
CA ASP A 270 -3.68 -21.53 3.50
C ASP A 270 -2.35 -21.19 2.80
N LEU A 271 -1.42 -22.14 2.79
CA LEU A 271 -0.09 -22.02 2.19
C LEU A 271 -0.16 -22.23 0.67
N THR A 272 -0.37 -21.17 -0.08
CA THR A 272 -0.47 -21.22 -1.55
C THR A 272 0.49 -20.25 -2.26
N SER A 273 1.61 -19.90 -1.63
CA SER A 273 2.55 -18.89 -2.16
C SER A 273 1.83 -17.55 -2.43
N TRP A 274 2.09 -16.87 -3.56
CA TRP A 274 1.41 -15.63 -3.96
C TRP A 274 -0.01 -15.87 -4.50
N GLU A 275 -0.50 -17.14 -4.53
CA GLU A 275 -1.84 -17.46 -5.01
C GLU A 275 -2.88 -17.28 -3.92
N LYS A 276 -4.06 -16.85 -4.31
CA LYS A 276 -5.19 -16.61 -3.43
C LYS A 276 -5.88 -17.93 -3.10
N ASN A 277 -6.50 -17.99 -1.92
CA ASN A 277 -7.30 -19.13 -1.46
C ASN A 277 -8.49 -18.65 -0.61
N ASP A 278 -9.40 -19.55 -0.27
CA ASP A 278 -10.48 -19.25 0.67
C ASP A 278 -9.89 -19.16 2.08
N ASN A 279 -9.73 -17.93 2.58
CA ASN A 279 -9.23 -17.66 3.91
C ASN A 279 -10.30 -18.06 4.96
N TYR A 280 -9.85 -18.43 6.13
CA TYR A 280 -10.71 -18.92 7.18
C TYR A 280 -10.38 -18.32 8.55
N TYR A 281 -11.24 -18.56 9.53
CA TYR A 281 -11.07 -17.95 10.83
C TYR A 281 -11.40 -18.90 11.99
N TYR A 282 -10.88 -18.52 13.14
CA TYR A 282 -11.13 -19.13 14.44
C TYR A 282 -11.68 -18.09 15.40
N THR A 283 -12.39 -18.54 16.44
CA THR A 283 -12.81 -17.69 17.56
C THR A 283 -12.41 -18.29 18.89
N ALA A 284 -12.13 -17.42 19.87
CA ALA A 284 -11.90 -17.80 21.27
C ALA A 284 -12.36 -16.68 22.20
N SER A 285 -12.63 -17.01 23.46
CA SER A 285 -12.87 -16.01 24.53
C SER A 285 -11.58 -15.51 25.17
N SER A 286 -10.46 -16.16 24.89
CA SER A 286 -9.13 -15.83 25.39
C SER A 286 -8.08 -16.11 24.33
N LEU A 287 -6.99 -15.34 24.31
CA LEU A 287 -5.85 -15.60 23.42
C LEU A 287 -5.15 -16.94 23.72
N LYS A 288 -5.34 -17.49 24.94
CA LYS A 288 -4.88 -18.83 25.29
C LYS A 288 -5.73 -19.94 24.66
N GLY A 289 -6.89 -19.59 24.10
CA GLY A 289 -7.86 -20.53 23.57
C GLY A 289 -8.84 -21.05 24.64
N PRO A 290 -9.54 -22.18 24.37
CA PRO A 290 -9.41 -22.95 23.12
C PRO A 290 -9.92 -22.20 21.91
N TRP A 291 -9.19 -22.31 20.78
CA TRP A 291 -9.57 -21.74 19.50
C TRP A 291 -10.48 -22.69 18.73
N VAL A 292 -11.65 -22.20 18.33
CA VAL A 292 -12.67 -22.97 17.60
C VAL A 292 -12.65 -22.55 16.14
N LYS A 293 -12.34 -23.47 15.22
CA LYS A 293 -12.42 -23.23 13.77
C LYS A 293 -13.87 -22.97 13.38
N ARG A 294 -14.10 -21.89 12.65
CA ARG A 294 -15.43 -21.47 12.17
C ARG A 294 -15.63 -21.70 10.68
N GLY A 295 -14.56 -21.88 9.93
CA GLY A 295 -14.58 -22.05 8.48
C GLY A 295 -14.22 -20.77 7.74
N ILE A 296 -14.58 -20.71 6.46
CA ILE A 296 -14.36 -19.57 5.58
C ILE A 296 -15.30 -18.41 5.92
N PHE A 297 -14.93 -17.19 5.54
CA PHE A 297 -15.74 -16.00 5.84
C PHE A 297 -16.18 -15.23 4.58
N CYS A 298 -15.84 -15.73 3.41
CA CYS A 298 -16.38 -15.32 2.10
C CYS A 298 -17.13 -16.50 1.48
N PRO A 299 -17.99 -16.31 0.48
CA PRO A 299 -18.59 -17.43 -0.25
C PRO A 299 -17.50 -18.35 -0.82
N GLU A 300 -17.72 -19.66 -0.68
CA GLU A 300 -16.77 -20.70 -1.11
C GLU A 300 -16.38 -20.54 -2.59
N GLY A 301 -15.08 -20.70 -2.89
CA GLY A 301 -14.54 -20.57 -4.23
C GLY A 301 -14.32 -19.15 -4.71
N THR A 302 -14.73 -18.12 -3.92
CA THR A 302 -14.39 -16.72 -4.25
C THR A 302 -12.94 -16.38 -3.94
N LEU A 303 -12.22 -17.31 -3.27
CA LEU A 303 -10.83 -17.14 -2.85
C LEU A 303 -10.63 -15.87 -2.04
N THR A 304 -11.58 -15.61 -1.11
CA THR A 304 -11.62 -14.39 -0.30
C THR A 304 -11.67 -13.14 -1.21
N TRP A 305 -12.51 -13.18 -2.24
CA TRP A 305 -12.61 -12.18 -3.29
C TRP A 305 -11.26 -11.93 -4.00
N ASN A 306 -10.54 -13.01 -4.28
CA ASN A 306 -9.18 -13.01 -4.86
C ASN A 306 -8.20 -12.17 -4.03
N SER A 307 -8.12 -12.42 -2.70
CA SER A 307 -7.18 -11.74 -1.82
C SER A 307 -6.68 -12.63 -0.67
N GLN A 308 -5.59 -12.23 -0.06
CA GLN A 308 -5.04 -12.83 1.15
C GLN A 308 -5.18 -11.86 2.32
N THR A 309 -5.60 -12.36 3.48
CA THR A 309 -5.67 -11.59 4.74
C THR A 309 -4.33 -10.92 5.05
N THR A 310 -4.37 -9.69 5.57
CA THR A 310 -3.18 -9.02 6.11
C THR A 310 -3.42 -8.35 7.46
N PHE A 311 -4.59 -7.71 7.64
CA PHE A 311 -4.95 -7.02 8.87
C PHE A 311 -6.46 -6.83 8.98
N VAL A 312 -6.95 -6.55 10.19
CA VAL A 312 -8.31 -6.05 10.43
C VAL A 312 -8.21 -4.77 11.27
N LEU A 313 -8.72 -3.66 10.73
CA LEU A 313 -8.75 -2.39 11.43
C LEU A 313 -10.13 -2.14 12.03
N PRO A 314 -10.27 -2.08 13.37
CA PRO A 314 -11.49 -1.55 14.01
C PRO A 314 -11.58 -0.04 13.80
N ILE A 315 -12.69 0.44 13.23
CA ILE A 315 -13.00 1.86 13.06
C ILE A 315 -14.14 2.18 14.01
N GLU A 316 -13.78 2.51 15.24
CA GLU A 316 -14.73 2.86 16.30
C GLU A 316 -15.17 4.30 16.14
N GLY A 317 -16.45 4.53 15.93
CA GLY A 317 -17.07 5.86 15.82
C GLY A 317 -18.13 6.10 16.89
N SER A 318 -18.78 7.27 16.83
CA SER A 318 -19.79 7.67 17.83
C SER A 318 -21.12 6.90 17.73
N LYS A 319 -21.36 6.17 16.62
CA LYS A 319 -22.63 5.46 16.35
C LYS A 319 -22.46 3.98 16.11
N ASP A 320 -21.32 3.57 15.53
CA ASP A 320 -21.07 2.20 15.10
C ASP A 320 -19.58 1.89 15.12
N THR A 321 -19.25 0.61 14.95
CA THR A 321 -17.88 0.11 14.72
C THR A 321 -17.87 -0.71 13.45
N THR A 322 -17.19 -0.23 12.43
CA THR A 322 -16.87 -1.01 11.25
C THR A 322 -15.53 -1.71 11.45
N PHE A 323 -15.51 -3.03 11.28
CA PHE A 323 -14.28 -3.81 11.19
C PHE A 323 -13.87 -3.87 9.71
N LEU A 324 -12.79 -3.19 9.38
CA LEU A 324 -12.26 -3.15 8.02
C LEU A 324 -11.33 -4.35 7.80
N PHE A 325 -11.76 -5.32 6.99
CA PHE A 325 -10.89 -6.35 6.44
C PHE A 325 -9.91 -5.72 5.46
N MET A 326 -8.63 -5.95 5.64
CA MET A 326 -7.57 -5.56 4.73
C MET A 326 -6.99 -6.83 4.11
N GLY A 327 -7.18 -6.98 2.81
CA GLY A 327 -6.62 -8.07 2.01
C GLY A 327 -5.69 -7.54 0.94
N ASP A 328 -4.65 -8.31 0.62
CA ASP A 328 -3.73 -8.05 -0.49
C ASP A 328 -4.10 -8.91 -1.69
N ARG A 329 -4.21 -8.31 -2.87
CA ARG A 329 -4.27 -9.01 -4.15
C ARG A 329 -2.90 -8.92 -4.81
N TRP A 330 -2.09 -9.94 -4.56
CA TRP A 330 -0.74 -10.04 -5.08
C TRP A 330 -0.73 -10.15 -6.61
N SER A 331 0.32 -9.62 -7.24
CA SER A 331 0.53 -9.63 -8.69
C SER A 331 1.99 -9.95 -9.03
N TYR A 332 2.52 -11.06 -8.47
CA TYR A 332 3.91 -11.43 -8.69
C TYR A 332 4.21 -11.72 -10.18
N PRO A 333 5.33 -11.22 -10.75
CA PRO A 333 6.40 -10.44 -10.10
C PRO A 333 6.13 -8.92 -10.04
N LYS A 334 5.07 -8.38 -10.68
CA LYS A 334 4.82 -6.93 -10.82
C LYS A 334 4.12 -6.34 -9.59
N GLN A 335 4.67 -6.63 -8.41
CA GLN A 335 4.08 -6.24 -7.13
C GLN A 335 4.01 -4.72 -6.91
N ALA A 336 4.99 -3.96 -7.43
CA ALA A 336 5.02 -2.50 -7.25
C ALA A 336 3.94 -1.79 -8.05
N SER A 337 3.68 -2.24 -9.28
CA SER A 337 2.82 -1.52 -10.22
C SER A 337 1.42 -2.11 -10.38
N ALA A 338 1.22 -3.42 -10.10
CA ALA A 338 -0.03 -4.11 -10.43
C ALA A 338 -0.72 -4.80 -9.25
N ALA A 339 -0.04 -5.02 -8.11
CA ALA A 339 -0.70 -5.52 -6.92
C ALA A 339 -1.69 -4.49 -6.37
N THR A 340 -2.80 -4.96 -5.80
CA THR A 340 -3.91 -4.11 -5.35
C THR A 340 -4.42 -4.52 -3.97
N TYR A 341 -5.32 -3.71 -3.40
CA TYR A 341 -5.87 -3.91 -2.08
C TYR A 341 -7.35 -4.30 -2.18
N VAL A 342 -7.75 -5.35 -1.49
CA VAL A 342 -9.14 -5.74 -1.31
C VAL A 342 -9.55 -5.40 0.12
N TRP A 343 -10.09 -4.20 0.32
CA TRP A 343 -10.54 -3.75 1.61
C TRP A 343 -12.07 -3.76 1.68
N GLN A 344 -12.61 -4.50 2.62
CA GLN A 344 -14.05 -4.76 2.72
C GLN A 344 -14.55 -4.58 4.17
N PRO A 345 -15.77 -4.08 4.38
CA PRO A 345 -16.38 -4.10 5.69
C PRO A 345 -16.77 -5.52 6.08
N LEU A 346 -16.34 -5.97 7.27
CA LEU A 346 -16.73 -7.25 7.85
C LEU A 346 -18.11 -7.16 8.49
N VAL A 347 -18.92 -8.17 8.25
CA VAL A 347 -20.16 -8.42 9.02
C VAL A 347 -19.82 -9.34 10.18
N VAL A 348 -19.96 -8.85 11.42
CA VAL A 348 -19.59 -9.58 12.62
C VAL A 348 -20.79 -9.68 13.58
N SER A 349 -21.25 -10.90 13.86
CA SER A 349 -22.40 -11.16 14.75
C SER A 349 -22.14 -12.39 15.61
N GLY A 350 -22.10 -12.23 16.94
CA GLY A 350 -21.73 -13.30 17.87
C GLY A 350 -20.37 -13.90 17.51
N ASN A 351 -20.31 -15.19 17.23
CA ASN A 351 -19.12 -15.88 16.76
C ASN A 351 -19.01 -15.94 15.22
N SER A 352 -19.95 -15.32 14.49
CA SER A 352 -19.98 -15.33 13.03
C SER A 352 -19.24 -14.13 12.46
N LEU A 353 -18.49 -14.37 11.38
CA LEU A 353 -17.75 -13.40 10.60
C LEU A 353 -18.00 -13.66 9.12
N SER A 354 -18.30 -12.64 8.32
CA SER A 354 -18.46 -12.80 6.87
C SER A 354 -18.22 -11.53 6.07
N ILE A 355 -17.88 -11.73 4.78
CA ILE A 355 -17.95 -10.75 3.69
C ILE A 355 -18.84 -11.37 2.60
N PRO A 356 -20.16 -11.26 2.72
CA PRO A 356 -21.09 -12.02 1.84
C PRO A 356 -21.10 -11.51 0.41
N ASN A 357 -20.80 -10.22 0.21
CA ASN A 357 -20.80 -9.56 -1.09
C ASN A 357 -19.56 -8.69 -1.26
N TYR A 358 -18.95 -8.76 -2.44
CA TYR A 358 -17.86 -7.87 -2.81
C TYR A 358 -18.38 -6.47 -3.15
N GLN A 359 -17.88 -5.49 -2.42
CA GLN A 359 -18.15 -4.07 -2.71
C GLN A 359 -16.98 -3.49 -3.51
N GLN A 360 -17.20 -3.18 -4.77
CA GLN A 360 -16.20 -2.54 -5.64
C GLN A 360 -15.82 -1.13 -5.14
N GLY A 361 -16.80 -0.43 -4.55
CA GLY A 361 -16.60 0.85 -3.89
C GLY A 361 -17.48 1.00 -2.66
N TRP A 362 -16.95 1.55 -1.57
CA TRP A 362 -17.70 1.82 -0.35
C TRP A 362 -17.07 2.96 0.45
N LYS A 363 -17.89 3.58 1.30
CA LYS A 363 -17.50 4.74 2.12
C LYS A 363 -17.52 4.38 3.58
N ILE A 364 -16.58 4.96 4.34
CA ILE A 364 -16.57 4.92 5.79
C ILE A 364 -16.60 6.35 6.34
N ASN A 365 -17.55 6.63 7.20
CA ASN A 365 -17.51 7.83 8.00
C ASN A 365 -16.74 7.53 9.29
N VAL A 366 -15.48 7.91 9.36
CA VAL A 366 -14.58 7.59 10.48
C VAL A 366 -14.98 8.23 11.82
N ALA A 367 -15.83 9.28 11.80
CA ALA A 367 -16.35 9.91 13.02
C ALA A 367 -17.53 9.13 13.59
N THR A 368 -18.37 8.55 12.74
CA THR A 368 -19.55 7.78 13.17
C THR A 368 -19.31 6.28 13.17
N GLY A 369 -18.25 5.80 12.52
CA GLY A 369 -17.94 4.37 12.36
C GLY A 369 -18.86 3.63 11.38
N LYS A 370 -19.67 4.35 10.57
CA LYS A 370 -20.67 3.75 9.69
C LYS A 370 -20.15 3.58 8.27
N ALA A 371 -20.21 2.35 7.76
CA ALA A 371 -19.93 2.00 6.36
C ALA A 371 -21.19 2.10 5.50
N THR A 372 -21.04 2.50 4.23
CA THR A 372 -22.10 2.54 3.22
C THR A 372 -21.54 2.22 1.84
N PRO A 373 -22.30 1.57 0.93
CA PRO A 373 -21.90 1.41 -0.46
C PRO A 373 -21.61 2.76 -1.14
N ALA A 374 -20.71 2.77 -2.13
CA ALA A 374 -20.46 3.92 -3.00
C ALA A 374 -21.02 3.67 -4.39
N GLU A 375 -21.58 4.71 -5.00
CA GLU A 375 -21.91 4.69 -6.43
C GLU A 375 -20.62 4.90 -7.25
N ILE A 376 -20.43 4.10 -8.29
CA ILE A 376 -19.27 4.17 -9.19
C ILE A 376 -19.73 4.73 -10.52
N GLY A 377 -19.46 6.03 -10.75
CA GLY A 377 -19.82 6.73 -11.97
C GLY A 377 -21.32 6.78 -12.23
N LYS A 378 -21.80 7.85 -12.86
CA LYS A 378 -23.22 8.00 -13.20
C LYS A 378 -23.49 7.76 -14.67
N LYS A 379 -22.51 8.01 -15.53
CA LYS A 379 -22.59 7.79 -16.95
C LYS A 379 -21.88 6.50 -17.32
N LEU A 380 -22.63 5.60 -17.94
CA LEU A 380 -22.10 4.34 -18.46
C LEU A 380 -21.86 4.49 -19.96
N ILE A 381 -20.76 3.95 -20.44
CA ILE A 381 -20.39 3.84 -21.85
C ILE A 381 -20.17 2.36 -22.13
N ASP A 382 -20.97 1.81 -23.00
CA ASP A 382 -20.86 0.43 -23.45
C ASP A 382 -19.62 0.25 -24.34
N ASN A 383 -19.03 -0.95 -24.35
CA ASN A 383 -17.86 -1.26 -25.17
C ASN A 383 -18.11 -1.16 -26.68
N THR A 384 -19.36 -1.09 -27.12
CA THR A 384 -19.74 -0.89 -28.53
C THR A 384 -19.90 0.59 -28.93
N ASP A 385 -19.86 1.53 -27.98
CA ASP A 385 -20.11 2.95 -28.24
C ASP A 385 -18.89 3.66 -28.88
N LYS A 386 -18.80 3.57 -30.21
CA LYS A 386 -17.73 4.17 -31.01
C LYS A 386 -17.64 5.70 -30.93
N LYS A 387 -18.63 6.38 -30.36
CA LYS A 387 -18.59 7.82 -30.12
C LYS A 387 -17.52 8.19 -29.08
N TYR A 388 -17.29 7.34 -28.11
CA TYR A 388 -16.36 7.57 -26.99
C TYR A 388 -15.13 6.69 -27.05
N LEU A 389 -15.25 5.51 -27.69
CA LEU A 389 -14.24 4.45 -27.72
C LEU A 389 -13.61 4.30 -29.11
N SER A 390 -12.31 4.16 -29.13
CA SER A 390 -11.56 3.71 -30.29
C SER A 390 -10.66 2.53 -29.88
N TYR A 391 -10.49 1.59 -30.81
CA TYR A 391 -9.72 0.37 -30.62
C TYR A 391 -8.53 0.32 -31.56
N SER A 392 -7.44 -0.32 -31.13
CA SER A 392 -6.31 -0.73 -31.94
C SER A 392 -6.04 -2.21 -31.73
N GLY A 393 -5.59 -2.92 -32.77
CA GLY A 393 -5.45 -4.38 -32.75
C GLY A 393 -6.78 -5.14 -32.79
N THR A 394 -6.72 -6.43 -32.58
CA THR A 394 -7.87 -7.35 -32.66
C THR A 394 -8.57 -7.45 -31.31
N TRP A 395 -9.88 -7.26 -31.33
CA TRP A 395 -10.75 -7.42 -30.16
C TRP A 395 -11.91 -8.34 -30.51
N GLU A 396 -12.13 -9.36 -29.70
CA GLU A 396 -13.16 -10.36 -29.90
C GLU A 396 -14.08 -10.46 -28.68
N HIS A 397 -15.26 -11.06 -28.86
CA HIS A 397 -16.15 -11.33 -27.74
C HIS A 397 -15.50 -12.37 -26.80
N ALA A 398 -15.51 -12.09 -25.51
CA ALA A 398 -15.02 -13.03 -24.52
C ALA A 398 -15.84 -14.32 -24.52
N ALA A 399 -15.15 -15.47 -24.44
CA ALA A 399 -15.80 -16.79 -24.53
C ALA A 399 -16.82 -17.02 -23.41
N VAL A 400 -16.58 -16.44 -22.24
CA VAL A 400 -17.41 -16.61 -21.04
C VAL A 400 -18.62 -15.68 -20.99
N ASP A 401 -18.54 -14.52 -21.64
CA ASP A 401 -19.64 -13.55 -21.71
C ASP A 401 -19.49 -12.72 -22.98
N ARG A 402 -20.39 -12.94 -23.94
CA ARG A 402 -20.36 -12.27 -25.25
C ARG A 402 -20.68 -10.77 -25.20
N THR A 403 -21.11 -10.23 -24.04
CA THR A 403 -21.28 -8.77 -23.85
C THR A 403 -19.94 -8.09 -23.59
N ILE A 404 -18.90 -8.84 -23.24
CA ILE A 404 -17.53 -8.38 -22.98
C ILE A 404 -16.70 -8.60 -24.22
N ILE A 405 -15.83 -7.65 -24.54
CA ILE A 405 -14.80 -7.85 -25.55
C ILE A 405 -13.41 -7.99 -24.88
N SER A 406 -12.52 -8.74 -25.49
CA SER A 406 -11.18 -9.00 -24.99
C SER A 406 -10.16 -9.09 -26.10
N SER A 407 -8.89 -8.87 -25.72
CA SER A 407 -7.72 -9.05 -26.58
C SER A 407 -6.55 -9.57 -25.78
N ASP A 408 -5.76 -10.48 -26.36
CA ASP A 408 -4.46 -10.93 -25.85
C ASP A 408 -3.31 -10.50 -26.78
N GLU A 409 -3.64 -9.79 -27.88
CA GLU A 409 -2.67 -9.28 -28.84
C GLU A 409 -1.79 -8.21 -28.20
N LYS A 410 -0.48 -8.43 -28.14
CA LYS A 410 0.49 -7.44 -27.63
C LYS A 410 0.41 -6.15 -28.41
N GLY A 411 0.17 -5.03 -27.70
CA GLY A 411 0.03 -3.69 -28.27
C GLY A 411 -1.39 -3.33 -28.69
N ALA A 412 -2.33 -4.28 -28.73
CA ALA A 412 -3.74 -3.96 -28.85
C ALA A 412 -4.19 -3.06 -27.68
N GLY A 413 -5.19 -2.23 -27.91
CA GLY A 413 -5.63 -1.31 -26.89
C GLY A 413 -6.97 -0.66 -27.18
N PHE A 414 -7.47 0.06 -26.19
CA PHE A 414 -8.59 0.96 -26.36
C PHE A 414 -8.30 2.32 -25.75
N THR A 415 -8.95 3.33 -26.33
CA THR A 415 -8.82 4.72 -25.88
C THR A 415 -10.20 5.32 -25.69
N VAL A 416 -10.39 6.02 -24.57
CA VAL A 416 -11.62 6.73 -24.21
C VAL A 416 -11.32 8.21 -24.02
N SER A 417 -11.99 9.05 -24.81
CA SER A 417 -11.97 10.50 -24.60
C SER A 417 -13.21 10.92 -23.81
N PHE A 418 -13.03 11.61 -22.71
CA PHE A 418 -14.14 12.01 -21.85
C PHE A 418 -14.00 13.44 -21.32
N ASN A 419 -15.12 14.03 -20.92
CA ASN A 419 -15.17 15.27 -20.18
C ASN A 419 -15.83 14.98 -18.82
N GLY A 420 -15.08 15.16 -17.75
CA GLY A 420 -15.54 14.77 -16.42
C GLY A 420 -14.43 14.93 -15.37
N ARG A 421 -14.67 14.32 -14.21
CA ARG A 421 -13.78 14.34 -13.05
C ARG A 421 -13.16 12.99 -12.74
N GLN A 422 -13.80 11.89 -13.17
CA GLN A 422 -13.36 10.54 -12.86
C GLN A 422 -13.75 9.59 -13.97
N ILE A 423 -12.93 8.61 -14.25
CA ILE A 423 -13.21 7.51 -15.16
C ILE A 423 -12.88 6.18 -14.50
N GLY A 424 -13.79 5.21 -14.62
CA GLY A 424 -13.60 3.83 -14.23
C GLY A 424 -13.65 2.91 -15.45
N TRP A 425 -12.85 1.86 -15.42
CA TRP A 425 -12.82 0.77 -16.41
C TRP A 425 -13.25 -0.52 -15.74
N ASN A 426 -14.32 -1.14 -16.25
CA ASN A 426 -14.83 -2.43 -15.83
C ASN A 426 -14.51 -3.49 -16.90
N GLY A 427 -14.12 -4.65 -16.44
CA GLY A 427 -13.80 -5.80 -17.28
C GLY A 427 -13.87 -7.10 -16.50
N LEU A 428 -13.20 -8.11 -16.99
CA LEU A 428 -13.18 -9.45 -16.42
C LEU A 428 -11.86 -9.70 -15.71
N LEU A 429 -11.90 -10.16 -14.48
CA LEU A 429 -10.82 -10.89 -13.84
C LEU A 429 -10.99 -12.37 -14.20
N ASP A 430 -9.94 -13.00 -14.72
CA ASP A 430 -10.01 -14.39 -15.22
C ASP A 430 -8.66 -15.12 -15.08
N SER A 431 -8.71 -16.45 -15.14
CA SER A 431 -7.55 -17.35 -15.06
C SER A 431 -6.56 -17.18 -16.23
N ASN A 432 -6.98 -16.57 -17.34
CA ASN A 432 -6.15 -16.23 -18.50
C ASN A 432 -5.87 -14.72 -18.61
N GLY A 433 -6.18 -13.94 -17.57
CA GLY A 433 -5.92 -12.51 -17.53
C GLY A 433 -4.44 -12.15 -17.56
N GLY A 434 -4.10 -11.05 -18.20
CA GLY A 434 -2.74 -10.54 -18.34
C GLY A 434 -2.56 -9.14 -17.77
N TYR A 435 -1.40 -8.55 -18.06
CA TYR A 435 -1.07 -7.19 -17.68
C TYR A 435 -1.47 -6.18 -18.75
N ALA A 436 -2.07 -5.06 -18.32
CA ALA A 436 -2.31 -3.90 -19.16
C ALA A 436 -1.58 -2.66 -18.63
N ARG A 437 -1.08 -1.83 -19.54
CA ARG A 437 -0.66 -0.47 -19.22
C ARG A 437 -1.86 0.46 -19.29
N VAL A 438 -2.03 1.27 -18.26
CA VAL A 438 -3.07 2.29 -18.17
C VAL A 438 -2.42 3.67 -18.09
N GLU A 439 -2.83 4.57 -18.99
CA GLU A 439 -2.38 5.96 -19.00
C GLU A 439 -3.59 6.89 -19.08
N VAL A 440 -3.59 7.94 -18.25
CA VAL A 440 -4.56 9.04 -18.32
C VAL A 440 -3.82 10.31 -18.66
N LYS A 441 -4.24 10.98 -19.76
CA LYS A 441 -3.68 12.25 -20.21
C LYS A 441 -4.71 13.36 -20.12
N ASN A 442 -4.27 14.57 -19.80
CA ASN A 442 -5.11 15.76 -19.85
C ASN A 442 -5.24 16.30 -21.30
N SER A 443 -6.02 17.36 -21.49
CA SER A 443 -6.24 18.00 -22.81
C SER A 443 -5.00 18.57 -23.47
N LYS A 444 -3.88 18.71 -22.72
CA LYS A 444 -2.58 19.16 -23.24
C LYS A 444 -1.67 17.98 -23.61
N GLY A 445 -2.16 16.73 -23.54
CA GLY A 445 -1.37 15.53 -23.81
C GLY A 445 -0.43 15.12 -22.68
N VAL A 446 -0.45 15.82 -21.54
CA VAL A 446 0.40 15.50 -20.38
C VAL A 446 -0.19 14.29 -19.64
N THR A 447 0.62 13.27 -19.41
CA THR A 447 0.24 12.11 -18.59
C THR A 447 0.07 12.55 -17.12
N VAL A 448 -1.14 12.37 -16.59
CA VAL A 448 -1.49 12.73 -15.21
C VAL A 448 -1.49 11.52 -14.29
N LEU A 449 -1.78 10.32 -14.83
CA LEU A 449 -1.71 9.03 -14.12
C LEU A 449 -1.17 7.96 -15.08
N LYS A 450 -0.38 7.05 -14.53
CA LYS A 450 0.14 5.89 -15.25
C LYS A 450 0.37 4.73 -14.27
N THR A 451 -0.05 3.53 -14.66
CA THR A 451 0.18 2.31 -13.88
C THR A 451 0.09 1.06 -14.76
N LEU A 452 0.26 -0.10 -14.17
CA LEU A 452 -0.18 -1.38 -14.70
C LEU A 452 -1.42 -1.85 -13.95
N THR A 453 -2.20 -2.72 -14.61
CA THR A 453 -3.25 -3.51 -13.97
C THR A 453 -2.99 -4.97 -14.27
N ASP A 454 -3.40 -5.84 -13.36
CA ASP A 454 -3.40 -7.29 -13.52
C ASP A 454 -4.85 -7.77 -13.60
N SER A 455 -5.20 -8.42 -14.70
CA SER A 455 -6.53 -9.02 -14.90
C SER A 455 -6.59 -10.49 -14.49
N TYR A 456 -5.49 -11.03 -13.92
CA TYR A 456 -5.46 -12.41 -13.47
C TYR A 456 -6.22 -12.61 -12.16
N ALA A 457 -7.10 -13.59 -12.15
CA ALA A 457 -7.68 -14.17 -10.94
C ALA A 457 -8.22 -15.57 -11.20
N LYS A 458 -8.06 -16.50 -10.25
CA LYS A 458 -8.67 -17.84 -10.36
C LYS A 458 -10.18 -17.81 -10.23
N HIS A 459 -10.70 -16.97 -9.34
CA HIS A 459 -12.14 -16.73 -9.26
C HIS A 459 -12.52 -15.71 -10.31
N GLN A 460 -13.13 -16.19 -11.39
CA GLN A 460 -13.59 -15.34 -12.47
C GLN A 460 -14.73 -14.41 -12.03
N THR A 461 -14.61 -13.13 -12.33
CA THR A 461 -15.65 -12.16 -11.96
C THR A 461 -15.55 -10.88 -12.78
N LYS A 462 -16.72 -10.27 -13.11
CA LYS A 462 -16.77 -8.88 -13.58
C LYS A 462 -16.35 -7.95 -12.45
N SER A 463 -15.41 -7.06 -12.70
CA SER A 463 -14.86 -6.17 -11.69
C SER A 463 -14.46 -4.83 -12.27
N LEU A 464 -14.44 -3.83 -11.41
CA LEU A 464 -13.71 -2.59 -11.64
C LEU A 464 -12.22 -2.94 -11.68
N LEU A 465 -11.53 -2.67 -12.79
CA LEU A 465 -10.10 -2.95 -12.98
C LEU A 465 -9.23 -1.72 -12.77
N PHE A 466 -9.82 -0.53 -12.96
CA PHE A 466 -9.17 0.75 -12.77
C PHE A 466 -10.17 1.85 -12.48
N ILE A 467 -9.82 2.80 -11.63
CA ILE A 467 -10.55 4.05 -11.44
C ILE A 467 -9.58 5.18 -11.07
N THR A 468 -9.78 6.35 -11.67
CA THR A 468 -9.00 7.53 -11.27
C THR A 468 -9.49 8.10 -9.94
N PRO A 469 -8.66 8.83 -9.18
CA PRO A 469 -9.19 9.78 -8.20
C PRO A 469 -10.08 10.83 -8.89
N LEU A 470 -10.88 11.56 -8.11
CA LEU A 470 -11.64 12.71 -8.59
C LEU A 470 -10.69 13.83 -8.99
N MET A 471 -10.48 14.02 -10.26
CA MET A 471 -9.62 15.06 -10.86
C MET A 471 -10.38 16.40 -10.97
N ALA A 472 -9.68 17.45 -11.38
CA ALA A 472 -10.35 18.69 -11.82
C ALA A 472 -11.29 18.39 -12.99
N LYS A 473 -12.46 19.04 -13.05
CA LYS A 473 -13.37 18.87 -14.20
C LYS A 473 -12.68 19.33 -15.49
N GLY A 474 -12.64 18.46 -16.51
CA GLY A 474 -11.93 18.75 -17.76
C GLY A 474 -11.96 17.61 -18.76
N LYS A 475 -11.31 17.85 -19.90
CA LYS A 475 -11.13 16.84 -20.95
C LYS A 475 -9.90 15.98 -20.66
N TYR A 476 -10.08 14.67 -20.72
CA TYR A 476 -9.04 13.67 -20.50
C TYR A 476 -9.16 12.54 -21.51
N THR A 477 -8.09 11.78 -21.65
CA THR A 477 -8.02 10.56 -22.44
C THR A 477 -7.47 9.44 -21.57
N LEU A 478 -8.21 8.36 -21.44
CA LEU A 478 -7.77 7.09 -20.89
C LEU A 478 -7.30 6.20 -22.05
N THR A 479 -6.10 5.64 -21.96
CA THR A 479 -5.58 4.62 -22.88
C THR A 479 -5.21 3.38 -22.08
N VAL A 480 -5.70 2.22 -22.53
CA VAL A 480 -5.36 0.91 -22.00
C VAL A 480 -4.67 0.11 -23.11
N THR A 481 -3.51 -0.48 -22.82
CA THR A 481 -2.72 -1.23 -23.80
C THR A 481 -2.38 -2.61 -23.24
N VAL A 482 -2.67 -3.66 -23.98
CA VAL A 482 -2.30 -5.06 -23.69
C VAL A 482 -0.78 -5.20 -23.75
N LEU A 483 -0.14 -5.70 -22.69
CA LEU A 483 1.31 -5.88 -22.68
C LEU A 483 1.77 -7.18 -23.35
N GLY A 484 0.88 -8.17 -23.51
CA GLY A 484 1.24 -9.52 -23.96
C GLY A 484 2.14 -10.22 -22.95
N GLU A 485 1.93 -9.94 -21.67
CA GLU A 485 2.65 -10.48 -20.52
C GLU A 485 1.65 -10.85 -19.43
N HIS A 486 2.00 -11.84 -18.61
CA HIS A 486 1.22 -12.23 -17.43
C HIS A 486 2.14 -12.69 -16.29
N GLY A 487 1.61 -12.75 -15.09
CA GLY A 487 2.30 -13.31 -13.93
C GLY A 487 2.26 -14.84 -13.94
N ASN A 488 3.42 -15.46 -13.77
CA ASN A 488 3.54 -16.86 -13.44
C ASN A 488 4.71 -17.05 -12.46
N TRP A 489 4.61 -18.06 -11.60
CA TRP A 489 5.66 -18.39 -10.64
C TRP A 489 5.54 -19.82 -10.17
N SER A 490 6.56 -20.30 -9.47
CA SER A 490 6.53 -21.59 -8.81
C SER A 490 6.91 -21.46 -7.33
N ASP A 491 6.35 -22.33 -6.51
CA ASP A 491 6.75 -22.47 -5.11
C ASP A 491 7.99 -23.38 -4.96
N LYS A 492 8.43 -23.59 -3.71
CA LYS A 492 9.55 -24.48 -3.39
C LYS A 492 9.28 -25.95 -3.75
N LYS A 493 8.02 -26.35 -3.86
CA LYS A 493 7.60 -27.71 -4.26
C LYS A 493 7.44 -27.84 -5.78
N LYS A 494 7.79 -26.79 -6.54
CA LYS A 494 7.65 -26.71 -8.00
C LYS A 494 6.19 -26.73 -8.48
N ASN A 495 5.23 -26.42 -7.63
CA ASN A 495 3.87 -26.14 -8.10
C ASN A 495 3.89 -24.85 -8.93
N ILE A 496 3.21 -24.88 -10.07
CA ILE A 496 3.12 -23.73 -10.98
C ILE A 496 1.82 -23.00 -10.68
N TYR A 497 1.92 -21.67 -10.59
CA TYR A 497 0.82 -20.74 -10.33
C TYR A 497 0.83 -19.61 -11.35
N GLY A 498 -0.26 -18.86 -11.39
CA GLY A 498 -0.40 -17.67 -12.21
C GLY A 498 -1.29 -17.90 -13.43
N SER A 499 -1.26 -16.94 -14.32
CA SER A 499 -2.14 -16.89 -15.49
C SER A 499 -1.72 -17.85 -16.59
N MET A 500 -2.72 -18.27 -17.38
CA MET A 500 -2.54 -19.10 -18.58
C MET A 500 -2.56 -18.27 -19.88
N GLY A 501 -2.77 -16.95 -19.81
CA GLY A 501 -2.90 -16.10 -20.98
C GLY A 501 -2.65 -14.62 -20.68
N ASN A 502 -2.86 -13.77 -21.69
CA ASN A 502 -2.58 -12.34 -21.63
C ASN A 502 -3.84 -11.48 -21.85
N TYR A 503 -5.02 -12.06 -21.65
CA TYR A 503 -6.27 -11.38 -21.99
C TYR A 503 -6.53 -10.15 -21.14
N ILE A 504 -6.87 -9.07 -21.82
CA ILE A 504 -7.41 -7.84 -21.26
C ILE A 504 -8.79 -7.65 -21.82
N SER A 505 -9.76 -7.33 -20.98
CA SER A 505 -11.16 -7.22 -21.37
C SER A 505 -11.75 -5.86 -21.08
N LEU A 506 -12.79 -5.50 -21.82
CA LEU A 506 -13.60 -4.32 -21.60
C LEU A 506 -15.08 -4.73 -21.60
N ASP A 507 -15.76 -4.48 -20.48
CA ASP A 507 -17.21 -4.57 -20.33
C ASP A 507 -17.82 -3.19 -20.56
N GLN A 508 -17.51 -2.25 -19.69
CA GLN A 508 -18.02 -0.88 -19.75
C GLN A 508 -17.05 0.14 -19.10
N ILE A 509 -17.24 1.39 -19.46
CA ILE A 509 -16.59 2.54 -18.86
C ILE A 509 -17.61 3.32 -18.03
N THR A 510 -17.20 3.78 -16.86
CA THR A 510 -17.98 4.66 -16.00
C THR A 510 -17.37 6.06 -15.94
N ILE A 511 -18.18 7.11 -15.99
CA ILE A 511 -17.71 8.49 -15.89
C ILE A 511 -18.51 9.23 -14.81
N THR A 512 -17.78 9.99 -13.97
CA THR A 512 -18.33 11.02 -13.08
C THR A 512 -18.05 12.38 -13.68
N GLU A 513 -19.08 13.17 -13.95
CA GLU A 513 -19.01 14.51 -14.59
C GLU A 513 -18.64 15.63 -13.61
#